data_ffac348ad3354bb4d4ba46a913bdccc8
#
_entry.id   ffac348ad3354bb4d4ba46a913bdccc8
#
_cell.length_a   1.000
_cell.length_b   1.000
_cell.length_c   1.000
_cell.angle_alpha   90.00
_cell.angle_beta   90.00
_cell.angle_gamma   90.00
#
_symmetry.space_group_name_H-M   'P 1'
#
loop_
_entity.id
_entity.type
_entity.pdbx_description
1 polymer ?
#
loop_
_entity_poly.entity_id
_entity_poly.type
_entity_poly.pdbx_seq_one_letter_code
_entity_poly.pdbx_strand_id
1 'polypeptide(L)'
;KGEIGMESSNPSAASRPPSRELSNLYITNKLIEIIINFLRAKKTASLPPCAGPIEPSEIFQYLYSHLNEKITLSKLSRIFYMSESSISTYITRTTGLSFFDLLNEMRIGKTINFLLYTDFTLEELAEILGFVDSAHISKVFSARVGMKANEFRTTYQNVGSLCRIKDRKDFYSIVSYIYRHYSEPLNPRMVGERFLLSPKELNRILLYQVEMNFSDYLNFIRVNRASELLLLTSKSILEIALETGYHNEKTLTRNFLKFRSMTPGKFRQSVGLQDFPGPGHV
;
A
#
# COMPACT_ATOMS: atom_id res chain seq x y z
N LYS A 1 -63.86 30.17 8.22
CA LYS A 1 -62.68 30.17 9.12
C LYS A 1 -62.10 28.78 9.03
N GLY A 2 -61.07 28.61 8.22
CA GLY A 2 -60.27 27.42 8.08
C GLY A 2 -58.82 27.88 7.96
N GLU A 3 -58.02 27.59 9.00
CA GLU A 3 -56.61 27.83 8.98
C GLU A 3 -55.94 26.68 8.24
N ILE A 4 -55.22 27.02 7.17
CA ILE A 4 -54.37 26.12 6.41
C ILE A 4 -53.01 26.12 7.09
N GLY A 5 -52.66 25.04 7.77
CA GLY A 5 -51.34 24.80 8.31
C GLY A 5 -50.36 24.60 7.17
N MET A 6 -49.40 25.53 7.03
CA MET A 6 -48.20 25.34 6.17
C MET A 6 -47.22 24.47 6.92
N GLU A 7 -47.06 23.22 6.49
CA GLU A 7 -45.90 22.39 6.82
C GLU A 7 -44.67 22.98 6.15
N SER A 8 -43.77 23.50 6.95
CA SER A 8 -42.44 23.92 6.50
C SER A 8 -41.60 22.69 6.22
N SER A 9 -41.45 22.33 4.95
CA SER A 9 -40.45 21.38 4.47
C SER A 9 -39.08 21.95 4.76
N ASN A 10 -38.36 21.30 5.67
CA ASN A 10 -36.93 21.52 5.89
C ASN A 10 -36.14 21.28 4.58
N PRO A 11 -35.36 22.23 4.09
CA PRO A 11 -34.49 21.96 2.95
C PRO A 11 -33.39 21.00 3.36
N SER A 12 -33.25 19.94 2.57
CA SER A 12 -32.29 18.88 2.64
C SER A 12 -30.88 19.37 3.06
N ALA A 13 -30.25 18.58 3.90
CA ALA A 13 -28.84 18.72 4.27
C ALA A 13 -27.96 18.81 3.00
N ALA A 14 -27.71 20.04 2.57
CA ALA A 14 -26.70 20.31 1.58
C ALA A 14 -25.36 19.80 2.13
N SER A 15 -24.75 18.86 1.43
CA SER A 15 -23.43 18.30 1.73
C SER A 15 -22.46 19.46 2.02
N ARG A 16 -21.93 19.51 3.24
CA ARG A 16 -20.88 20.47 3.59
C ARG A 16 -19.73 20.31 2.60
N PRO A 17 -19.19 21.41 2.05
CA PRO A 17 -18.00 21.33 1.23
C PRO A 17 -16.87 20.68 2.03
N PRO A 18 -15.96 19.93 1.37
CA PRO A 18 -14.85 19.28 2.06
C PRO A 18 -14.09 20.30 2.91
N SER A 19 -13.77 19.95 4.15
CA SER A 19 -13.10 20.85 5.07
C SER A 19 -11.80 21.34 4.43
N ARG A 20 -11.38 22.57 4.73
CA ARG A 20 -10.15 23.19 4.22
C ARG A 20 -8.91 22.31 4.49
N GLU A 21 -8.95 21.52 5.56
CA GLU A 21 -7.92 20.54 5.95
C GLU A 21 -7.83 19.37 4.97
N LEU A 22 -8.96 18.83 4.50
CA LEU A 22 -9.02 17.76 3.50
C LEU A 22 -8.44 18.21 2.16
N SER A 23 -8.73 19.46 1.76
CA SER A 23 -8.15 20.06 0.56
C SER A 23 -6.64 20.23 0.70
N ASN A 24 -6.16 20.65 1.86
CA ASN A 24 -4.73 20.82 2.13
C ASN A 24 -4.01 19.47 2.12
N LEU A 25 -4.56 18.43 2.76
CA LEU A 25 -3.99 17.10 2.75
C LEU A 25 -3.91 16.52 1.33
N TYR A 26 -4.96 16.66 0.53
CA TYR A 26 -4.97 16.23 -0.86
C TYR A 26 -3.92 16.96 -1.69
N ILE A 27 -3.83 18.28 -1.56
CA ILE A 27 -2.84 19.10 -2.27
C ILE A 27 -1.42 18.71 -1.85
N THR A 28 -1.15 18.52 -0.56
CA THR A 28 0.16 18.10 -0.06
C THR A 28 0.58 16.76 -0.64
N ASN A 29 -0.31 15.76 -0.63
CA ASN A 29 -0.04 14.45 -1.21
C ASN A 29 0.20 14.54 -2.72
N LYS A 30 -0.55 15.38 -3.44
CA LYS A 30 -0.35 15.60 -4.88
C LYS A 30 0.96 16.32 -5.18
N LEU A 31 1.38 17.26 -4.38
CA LEU A 31 2.68 17.91 -4.51
C LEU A 31 3.83 16.93 -4.26
N ILE A 32 3.74 16.10 -3.23
CA ILE A 32 4.72 15.02 -2.96
C ILE A 32 4.81 14.10 -4.18
N GLU A 33 3.67 13.64 -4.70
CA GLU A 33 3.59 12.79 -5.91
C GLU A 33 4.26 13.46 -7.14
N ILE A 34 3.98 14.74 -7.37
CA ILE A 34 4.57 15.51 -8.48
C ILE A 34 6.08 15.64 -8.32
N ILE A 35 6.57 15.97 -7.13
CA ILE A 35 8.00 16.11 -6.83
C ILE A 35 8.71 14.77 -7.09
N ILE A 36 8.16 13.66 -6.62
CA ILE A 36 8.72 12.33 -6.81
C ILE A 36 8.75 11.95 -8.29
N ASN A 37 7.68 12.23 -9.05
CA ASN A 37 7.63 11.95 -10.47
C ASN A 37 8.62 12.82 -11.25
N PHE A 38 8.81 14.08 -10.88
CA PHE A 38 9.82 14.96 -11.45
C PHE A 38 11.23 14.44 -11.20
N LEU A 39 11.53 14.02 -9.98
CA LEU A 39 12.84 13.43 -9.63
C LEU A 39 13.09 12.12 -10.40
N ARG A 40 12.07 11.29 -10.58
CA ARG A 40 12.14 10.07 -11.41
C ARG A 40 12.40 10.39 -12.89
N ALA A 41 11.71 11.37 -13.45
CA ALA A 41 11.90 11.78 -14.84
C ALA A 41 13.32 12.32 -15.09
N LYS A 42 13.89 13.07 -14.14
CA LYS A 42 15.27 13.56 -14.21
C LYS A 42 16.28 12.42 -14.20
N LYS A 43 16.03 11.33 -13.45
CA LYS A 43 16.91 10.16 -13.36
C LYS A 43 16.90 9.28 -14.61
N THR A 44 15.80 9.24 -15.37
CA THR A 44 15.70 8.50 -16.65
C THR A 44 16.42 9.21 -17.80
N ALA A 45 16.75 10.48 -17.65
CA ALA A 45 17.46 11.27 -18.64
C ALA A 45 18.98 11.32 -18.44
N SER A 46 19.53 10.74 -17.38
CA SER A 46 20.95 10.73 -17.06
C SER A 46 21.55 9.31 -17.17
N LEU A 47 22.71 9.24 -17.82
CA LEU A 47 23.60 8.11 -18.02
C LEU A 47 23.93 7.29 -16.74
N PRO A 48 24.55 6.08 -16.86
CA PRO A 48 24.68 5.11 -15.77
C PRO A 48 25.39 5.71 -14.54
N PRO A 49 25.07 5.23 -13.34
CA PRO A 49 25.53 5.82 -12.10
C PRO A 49 27.04 5.63 -11.93
N CYS A 50 27.81 6.68 -12.19
CA CYS A 50 29.10 6.84 -11.52
C CYS A 50 28.78 7.04 -10.03
N ALA A 51 29.53 6.34 -9.17
CA ALA A 51 29.42 6.42 -7.72
C ALA A 51 29.74 7.83 -7.22
N GLY A 52 28.75 8.71 -7.27
CA GLY A 52 28.76 10.02 -6.63
C GLY A 52 28.14 9.92 -5.23
N PRO A 53 28.35 10.89 -4.34
CA PRO A 53 27.70 10.91 -3.03
C PRO A 53 26.18 10.89 -3.21
N ILE A 54 25.50 9.98 -2.48
CA ILE A 54 24.06 9.81 -2.52
C ILE A 54 23.41 11.14 -2.10
N GLU A 55 22.57 11.71 -2.97
CA GLU A 55 21.88 12.96 -2.63
C GLU A 55 20.80 12.71 -1.58
N PRO A 56 20.72 13.53 -0.52
CA PRO A 56 19.68 13.38 0.51
C PRO A 56 18.24 13.39 -0.02
N SER A 57 18.01 14.02 -1.18
CA SER A 57 16.71 14.00 -1.88
C SER A 57 16.26 12.59 -2.29
N GLU A 58 17.18 11.64 -2.45
CA GLU A 58 16.88 10.24 -2.76
C GLU A 58 16.19 9.52 -1.58
N ILE A 59 16.30 10.05 -0.34
CA ILE A 59 15.58 9.53 0.83
C ILE A 59 14.08 9.54 0.59
N PHE A 60 13.50 10.64 0.08
CA PHE A 60 12.06 10.73 -0.18
C PHE A 60 11.62 9.76 -1.27
N GLN A 61 12.43 9.61 -2.32
CA GLN A 61 12.16 8.65 -3.38
C GLN A 61 12.20 7.22 -2.85
N TYR A 62 13.17 6.91 -2.00
CA TYR A 62 13.28 5.61 -1.36
C TYR A 62 12.07 5.34 -0.46
N LEU A 63 11.69 6.27 0.43
CA LEU A 63 10.52 6.15 1.29
C LEU A 63 9.27 5.86 0.48
N TYR A 64 9.01 6.65 -0.55
CA TYR A 64 7.83 6.49 -1.40
C TYR A 64 7.82 5.16 -2.16
N SER A 65 8.98 4.63 -2.52
CA SER A 65 9.12 3.36 -3.26
C SER A 65 9.12 2.12 -2.37
N HIS A 66 9.04 2.26 -1.05
CA HIS A 66 9.12 1.15 -0.10
C HIS A 66 8.08 1.25 1.03
N LEU A 67 6.96 1.96 0.78
CA LEU A 67 5.92 2.20 1.78
C LEU A 67 5.31 0.92 2.35
N ASN A 68 5.30 -0.15 1.56
CA ASN A 68 4.83 -1.48 1.93
C ASN A 68 5.77 -2.22 2.88
N GLU A 69 6.99 -1.71 3.10
CA GLU A 69 7.98 -2.33 3.98
C GLU A 69 8.01 -1.66 5.37
N LYS A 70 8.56 -2.40 6.35
CA LYS A 70 8.93 -1.81 7.64
C LYS A 70 10.19 -0.96 7.46
N ILE A 71 10.00 0.35 7.28
CA ILE A 71 11.10 1.30 7.17
C ILE A 71 11.43 1.85 8.55
N THR A 72 12.72 1.89 8.89
CA THR A 72 13.26 2.48 10.12
C THR A 72 14.38 3.46 9.80
N LEU A 73 14.65 4.41 10.69
CA LEU A 73 15.79 5.32 10.55
C LEU A 73 17.11 4.55 10.47
N SER A 74 17.25 3.45 11.22
CA SER A 74 18.42 2.58 11.16
C SER A 74 18.60 1.93 9.78
N LYS A 75 17.50 1.50 9.13
CA LYS A 75 17.56 0.98 7.76
C LYS A 75 18.00 2.07 6.78
N LEU A 76 17.45 3.26 6.88
CA LEU A 76 17.85 4.40 6.04
C LEU A 76 19.31 4.81 6.27
N SER A 77 19.76 4.84 7.53
CA SER A 77 21.15 5.13 7.90
C SER A 77 22.14 4.24 7.16
N ARG A 78 21.87 2.94 7.09
CA ARG A 78 22.70 1.96 6.37
C ARG A 78 22.66 2.16 4.85
N ILE A 79 21.51 2.50 4.29
CA ILE A 79 21.33 2.66 2.84
C ILE A 79 21.97 3.95 2.34
N PHE A 80 21.81 5.04 3.09
CA PHE A 80 22.26 6.37 2.68
C PHE A 80 23.61 6.77 3.28
N TYR A 81 24.23 5.90 4.09
CA TYR A 81 25.50 6.18 4.77
C TYR A 81 25.47 7.48 5.59
N MET A 82 24.32 7.78 6.21
CA MET A 82 24.09 8.94 7.04
C MET A 82 23.71 8.50 8.45
N SER A 83 23.98 9.35 9.48
CA SER A 83 23.48 9.07 10.82
C SER A 83 21.94 9.18 10.89
N GLU A 84 21.30 8.44 11.78
CA GLU A 84 19.85 8.50 11.98
C GLU A 84 19.38 9.92 12.32
N SER A 85 20.16 10.65 13.12
CA SER A 85 19.88 12.04 13.47
C SER A 85 19.97 12.98 12.27
N SER A 86 20.96 12.79 11.39
CA SER A 86 21.08 13.58 10.16
C SER A 86 19.90 13.36 9.22
N ILE A 87 19.47 12.11 9.04
CA ILE A 87 18.29 11.78 8.25
C ILE A 87 17.02 12.40 8.84
N SER A 88 16.81 12.25 10.16
CA SER A 88 15.67 12.82 10.86
C SER A 88 15.63 14.34 10.74
N THR A 89 16.76 14.99 10.96
CA THR A 89 16.90 16.46 10.82
C THR A 89 16.64 16.92 9.39
N TYR A 90 17.18 16.21 8.39
CA TYR A 90 16.94 16.51 6.98
C TYR A 90 15.46 16.41 6.63
N ILE A 91 14.78 15.33 7.04
CA ILE A 91 13.35 15.13 6.81
C ILE A 91 12.56 16.27 7.45
N THR A 92 12.79 16.55 8.74
CA THR A 92 12.05 17.58 9.48
C THR A 92 12.29 18.98 8.90
N ARG A 93 13.52 19.30 8.53
CA ARG A 93 13.86 20.59 7.92
C ARG A 93 13.20 20.78 6.55
N THR A 94 13.09 19.71 5.75
CA THR A 94 12.57 19.78 4.38
C THR A 94 11.04 19.74 4.35
N THR A 95 10.41 18.97 5.24
CA THR A 95 8.97 18.70 5.19
C THR A 95 8.17 19.31 6.35
N GLY A 96 8.84 19.72 7.42
CA GLY A 96 8.20 20.12 8.68
C GLY A 96 7.65 18.93 9.49
N LEU A 97 7.81 17.69 9.02
CA LEU A 97 7.26 16.49 9.64
C LEU A 97 8.35 15.62 10.26
N SER A 98 8.00 14.87 11.30
CA SER A 98 8.86 13.80 11.77
C SER A 98 8.94 12.67 10.72
N PHE A 99 9.95 11.81 10.82
CA PHE A 99 10.07 10.63 9.95
C PHE A 99 8.80 9.76 9.93
N PHE A 100 8.24 9.49 11.11
CA PHE A 100 7.03 8.66 11.21
C PHE A 100 5.79 9.37 10.68
N ASP A 101 5.66 10.66 10.91
CA ASP A 101 4.56 11.46 10.37
C ASP A 101 4.61 11.51 8.85
N LEU A 102 5.78 11.74 8.26
CA LEU A 102 5.96 11.74 6.81
C LEU A 102 5.60 10.38 6.20
N LEU A 103 6.06 9.28 6.80
CA LEU A 103 5.75 7.94 6.34
C LEU A 103 4.24 7.66 6.39
N ASN A 104 3.58 8.07 7.47
CA ASN A 104 2.14 7.96 7.62
C ASN A 104 1.39 8.83 6.60
N GLU A 105 1.84 10.08 6.38
CA GLU A 105 1.24 10.96 5.34
C GLU A 105 1.29 10.32 3.95
N MET A 106 2.45 9.79 3.57
CA MET A 106 2.62 9.10 2.28
C MET A 106 1.69 7.88 2.16
N ARG A 107 1.59 7.07 3.23
CA ARG A 107 0.71 5.90 3.27
C ARG A 107 -0.77 6.29 3.22
N ILE A 108 -1.18 7.32 3.95
CA ILE A 108 -2.57 7.83 3.93
C ILE A 108 -2.92 8.39 2.56
N GLY A 109 -2.02 9.09 1.89
CA GLY A 109 -2.25 9.54 0.52
C GLY A 109 -2.57 8.40 -0.45
N LYS A 110 -1.87 7.27 -0.34
CA LYS A 110 -2.19 6.07 -1.12
C LYS A 110 -3.49 5.41 -0.64
N THR A 111 -3.73 5.34 0.67
CA THR A 111 -4.99 4.82 1.23
C THR A 111 -6.19 5.55 0.65
N ILE A 112 -6.16 6.88 0.57
CA ILE A 112 -7.22 7.69 -0.04
C ILE A 112 -7.52 7.23 -1.47
N ASN A 113 -6.49 7.06 -2.30
CA ASN A 113 -6.65 6.61 -3.67
C ASN A 113 -7.26 5.19 -3.73
N PHE A 114 -6.79 4.25 -2.92
CA PHE A 114 -7.36 2.90 -2.88
C PHE A 114 -8.81 2.89 -2.42
N LEU A 115 -9.17 3.69 -1.42
CA LEU A 115 -10.55 3.81 -0.96
C LEU A 115 -11.50 4.37 -2.03
N LEU A 116 -11.00 5.28 -2.88
CA LEU A 116 -11.79 5.88 -3.96
C LEU A 116 -12.00 4.96 -5.16
N TYR A 117 -11.02 4.10 -5.46
CA TYR A 117 -10.96 3.39 -6.74
C TYR A 117 -10.99 1.86 -6.62
N THR A 118 -11.02 1.31 -5.39
CA THR A 118 -11.06 -0.14 -5.15
C THR A 118 -12.01 -0.49 -4.00
N ASP A 119 -12.35 -1.77 -3.93
CA ASP A 119 -13.16 -2.34 -2.83
C ASP A 119 -12.30 -3.02 -1.76
N PHE A 120 -11.00 -2.71 -1.70
CA PHE A 120 -10.11 -3.27 -0.68
C PHE A 120 -10.60 -2.96 0.74
N THR A 121 -10.59 -3.98 1.60
CA THR A 121 -10.81 -3.80 3.03
C THR A 121 -9.64 -3.06 3.68
N LEU A 122 -9.82 -2.57 4.90
CA LEU A 122 -8.71 -1.93 5.63
C LEU A 122 -7.61 -2.93 5.99
N GLU A 123 -7.95 -4.21 6.17
CA GLU A 123 -7.01 -5.30 6.38
C GLU A 123 -6.10 -5.47 5.14
N GLU A 124 -6.71 -5.60 3.96
CA GLU A 124 -5.99 -5.71 2.69
C GLU A 124 -5.12 -4.46 2.42
N LEU A 125 -5.61 -3.28 2.75
CA LEU A 125 -4.85 -2.04 2.60
C LEU A 125 -3.70 -1.93 3.61
N ALA A 126 -3.88 -2.41 4.83
CA ALA A 126 -2.81 -2.45 5.82
C ALA A 126 -1.65 -3.33 5.33
N GLU A 127 -1.98 -4.49 4.75
CA GLU A 127 -1.00 -5.40 4.15
C GLU A 127 -0.26 -4.76 2.97
N ILE A 128 -1.00 -4.19 2.01
CA ILE A 128 -0.42 -3.60 0.78
C ILE A 128 0.45 -2.37 1.08
N LEU A 129 0.05 -1.55 2.06
CA LEU A 129 0.69 -0.27 2.37
C LEU A 129 1.64 -0.32 3.57
N GLY A 130 1.86 -1.51 4.16
CA GLY A 130 2.81 -1.71 5.25
C GLY A 130 2.40 -1.07 6.58
N PHE A 131 1.10 -0.95 6.85
CA PHE A 131 0.61 -0.67 8.20
C PHE A 131 0.72 -1.92 9.07
N VAL A 132 0.71 -1.74 10.38
CA VAL A 132 0.79 -2.87 11.33
C VAL A 132 -0.46 -3.75 11.22
N ASP A 133 -1.64 -3.11 11.21
CA ASP A 133 -2.95 -3.75 11.13
C ASP A 133 -4.03 -2.75 10.67
N SER A 134 -5.27 -3.22 10.52
CA SER A 134 -6.43 -2.40 10.15
C SER A 134 -6.83 -1.37 11.21
N ALA A 135 -6.57 -1.65 12.47
CA ALA A 135 -6.84 -0.70 13.57
C ALA A 135 -5.87 0.49 13.49
N HIS A 136 -4.60 0.23 13.19
CA HIS A 136 -3.59 1.25 12.99
C HIS A 136 -3.93 2.14 11.79
N ILE A 137 -4.26 1.56 10.61
CA ILE A 137 -4.65 2.35 9.45
C ILE A 137 -5.91 3.19 9.74
N SER A 138 -6.93 2.62 10.41
CA SER A 138 -8.15 3.33 10.79
C SER A 138 -7.87 4.52 11.69
N LYS A 139 -7.03 4.33 12.72
CA LYS A 139 -6.62 5.40 13.65
C LYS A 139 -5.88 6.52 12.94
N VAL A 140 -4.85 6.17 12.15
CA VAL A 140 -4.04 7.18 11.44
C VAL A 140 -4.87 7.90 10.39
N PHE A 141 -5.71 7.17 9.65
CA PHE A 141 -6.61 7.75 8.65
C PHE A 141 -7.56 8.77 9.29
N SER A 142 -8.27 8.39 10.36
CA SER A 142 -9.21 9.28 11.03
C SER A 142 -8.53 10.50 11.63
N ALA A 143 -7.33 10.35 12.19
CA ALA A 143 -6.55 11.46 12.75
C ALA A 143 -6.11 12.46 11.67
N ARG A 144 -5.80 11.99 10.45
CA ARG A 144 -5.28 12.85 9.36
C ARG A 144 -6.36 13.39 8.44
N VAL A 145 -7.41 12.62 8.18
CA VAL A 145 -8.50 12.97 7.24
C VAL A 145 -9.70 13.60 7.94
N GLY A 146 -9.80 13.44 9.25
CA GLY A 146 -10.90 13.99 10.06
C GLY A 146 -12.20 13.17 9.97
N MET A 147 -12.19 12.02 9.30
CA MET A 147 -13.35 11.11 9.21
C MET A 147 -12.92 9.65 9.13
N LYS A 148 -13.83 8.71 9.37
CA LYS A 148 -13.54 7.28 9.29
C LYS A 148 -13.36 6.85 7.83
N ALA A 149 -12.48 5.86 7.61
CA ALA A 149 -12.16 5.37 6.25
C ALA A 149 -13.40 4.84 5.49
N ASN A 150 -14.31 4.14 6.17
CA ASN A 150 -15.55 3.65 5.54
C ASN A 150 -16.52 4.79 5.21
N GLU A 151 -16.62 5.80 6.07
CA GLU A 151 -17.40 7.01 5.80
C GLU A 151 -16.82 7.77 4.61
N PHE A 152 -15.48 7.91 4.54
CA PHE A 152 -14.79 8.51 3.41
C PHE A 152 -15.11 7.76 2.11
N ARG A 153 -15.00 6.43 2.11
CA ARG A 153 -15.36 5.61 0.94
C ARG A 153 -16.78 5.87 0.49
N THR A 154 -17.75 5.72 1.38
CA THR A 154 -19.18 5.89 1.05
C THR A 154 -19.48 7.27 0.49
N THR A 155 -18.84 8.31 1.05
CA THR A 155 -19.08 9.70 0.65
C THR A 155 -18.45 10.03 -0.70
N TYR A 156 -17.22 9.56 -0.96
CA TYR A 156 -16.41 10.06 -2.08
C TYR A 156 -16.20 9.06 -3.21
N GLN A 157 -16.45 7.76 -3.03
CA GLN A 157 -16.29 6.76 -4.09
C GLN A 157 -17.19 7.05 -5.30
N ASN A 158 -18.39 7.54 -5.06
CA ASN A 158 -19.33 7.94 -6.13
C ASN A 158 -18.95 9.27 -6.82
N VAL A 159 -18.30 10.18 -6.10
CA VAL A 159 -17.81 11.46 -6.67
C VAL A 159 -16.65 11.22 -7.63
N GLY A 160 -15.79 10.24 -7.38
CA GLY A 160 -14.72 9.81 -8.28
C GLY A 160 -15.22 9.35 -9.66
N SER A 161 -16.46 8.83 -9.73
CA SER A 161 -17.11 8.44 -11.00
C SER A 161 -17.63 9.63 -11.81
N LEU A 162 -17.95 10.74 -11.16
CA LEU A 162 -18.44 11.98 -11.80
C LEU A 162 -17.29 12.81 -12.40
N CYS A 163 -16.13 12.77 -11.78
CA CYS A 163 -14.93 13.40 -12.29
C CYS A 163 -14.24 12.43 -13.25
N ARG A 164 -14.51 12.42 -14.53
CA ARG A 164 -13.94 11.63 -15.65
C ARG A 164 -12.47 11.21 -15.51
N ILE A 165 -12.07 10.65 -14.37
CA ILE A 165 -10.76 10.06 -14.09
C ILE A 165 -10.82 8.57 -14.43
N LYS A 166 -11.29 8.26 -15.65
CA LYS A 166 -11.43 6.90 -16.17
C LYS A 166 -10.12 6.14 -16.10
N ASP A 167 -9.02 6.81 -16.45
CA ASP A 167 -7.69 6.22 -16.47
C ASP A 167 -7.18 5.76 -15.09
N ARG A 168 -7.58 6.41 -14.00
CA ARG A 168 -7.15 6.03 -12.65
C ARG A 168 -7.89 4.81 -12.12
N LYS A 169 -9.20 4.69 -12.38
CA LYS A 169 -10.00 3.54 -11.94
C LYS A 169 -9.46 2.25 -12.55
N ASP A 170 -9.10 2.27 -13.84
CA ASP A 170 -8.57 1.10 -14.54
C ASP A 170 -7.22 0.66 -13.95
N PHE A 171 -6.36 1.59 -13.56
CA PHE A 171 -5.06 1.27 -12.94
C PHE A 171 -5.21 0.57 -11.59
N TYR A 172 -6.11 1.04 -10.74
CA TYR A 172 -6.39 0.36 -9.45
C TYR A 172 -7.12 -0.97 -9.65
N SER A 173 -7.94 -1.11 -10.70
CA SER A 173 -8.57 -2.37 -11.07
C SER A 173 -7.56 -3.45 -11.43
N ILE A 174 -6.42 -3.09 -12.02
CA ILE A 174 -5.31 -4.02 -12.30
C ILE A 174 -4.72 -4.58 -11.00
N VAL A 175 -4.43 -3.70 -10.04
CA VAL A 175 -3.89 -4.09 -8.72
C VAL A 175 -4.86 -5.03 -8.01
N SER A 176 -6.15 -4.67 -7.97
CA SER A 176 -7.22 -5.48 -7.38
C SER A 176 -7.36 -6.84 -8.09
N TYR A 177 -7.29 -6.86 -9.42
CA TYR A 177 -7.39 -8.10 -10.18
C TYR A 177 -6.27 -9.08 -9.82
N ILE A 178 -5.01 -8.63 -9.82
CA ILE A 178 -3.86 -9.47 -9.47
C ILE A 178 -3.99 -9.96 -8.02
N TYR A 179 -4.42 -9.09 -7.10
CA TYR A 179 -4.61 -9.45 -5.70
C TYR A 179 -5.68 -10.52 -5.48
N ARG A 180 -6.78 -10.50 -6.25
CA ARG A 180 -7.87 -11.49 -6.10
C ARG A 180 -7.61 -12.79 -6.84
N HIS A 181 -6.77 -12.77 -7.85
CA HIS A 181 -6.47 -13.94 -8.71
C HIS A 181 -5.05 -14.48 -8.50
N TYR A 182 -4.41 -14.17 -7.36
CA TYR A 182 -3.01 -14.51 -7.10
C TYR A 182 -2.69 -16.01 -7.19
N SER A 183 -3.63 -16.89 -6.85
CA SER A 183 -3.45 -18.34 -6.90
C SER A 183 -3.48 -18.92 -8.32
N GLU A 184 -3.97 -18.15 -9.29
CA GLU A 184 -4.04 -18.56 -10.70
C GLU A 184 -2.67 -18.43 -11.41
N PRO A 185 -2.45 -19.12 -12.55
CA PRO A 185 -1.21 -19.03 -13.30
C PRO A 185 -1.10 -17.71 -14.08
N LEU A 186 -1.11 -16.59 -13.36
CA LEU A 186 -1.02 -15.26 -13.95
C LEU A 186 0.36 -14.98 -14.54
N ASN A 187 0.37 -14.31 -15.70
CA ASN A 187 1.57 -13.76 -16.30
C ASN A 187 1.31 -12.32 -16.84
N PRO A 188 2.37 -11.52 -17.06
CA PRO A 188 2.22 -10.11 -17.45
C PRO A 188 1.48 -9.92 -18.78
N ARG A 189 1.58 -10.90 -19.69
CA ARG A 189 0.92 -10.84 -21.00
C ARG A 189 -0.59 -11.03 -20.86
N MET A 190 -1.03 -12.07 -20.16
CA MET A 190 -2.45 -12.34 -19.91
C MET A 190 -3.15 -11.18 -19.22
N VAL A 191 -2.52 -10.63 -18.17
CA VAL A 191 -3.10 -9.50 -17.45
C VAL A 191 -3.07 -8.25 -18.33
N GLY A 192 -2.01 -8.02 -19.08
CA GLY A 192 -1.93 -6.90 -20.02
C GLY A 192 -3.04 -6.98 -21.09
N GLU A 193 -3.23 -8.13 -21.72
CA GLU A 193 -4.28 -8.35 -22.72
C GLU A 193 -5.69 -8.07 -22.15
N ARG A 194 -5.98 -8.48 -20.91
CA ARG A 194 -7.26 -8.22 -20.24
C ARG A 194 -7.55 -6.72 -20.07
N PHE A 195 -6.51 -5.91 -19.84
CA PHE A 195 -6.64 -4.47 -19.62
C PHE A 195 -6.18 -3.63 -20.81
N LEU A 196 -5.97 -4.25 -21.98
CA LEU A 196 -5.52 -3.61 -23.21
C LEU A 196 -4.18 -2.86 -23.05
N LEU A 197 -3.26 -3.45 -22.29
CA LEU A 197 -1.94 -2.91 -21.97
C LEU A 197 -0.83 -3.84 -22.45
N SER A 198 0.29 -3.26 -22.86
CA SER A 198 1.52 -4.03 -23.02
C SER A 198 2.10 -4.46 -21.65
N PRO A 199 2.90 -5.53 -21.58
CA PRO A 199 3.58 -5.93 -20.34
C PRO A 199 4.46 -4.80 -19.75
N LYS A 200 5.02 -3.94 -20.59
CA LYS A 200 5.83 -2.78 -20.16
C LYS A 200 4.97 -1.71 -19.47
N GLU A 201 3.81 -1.40 -20.03
CA GLU A 201 2.86 -0.45 -19.43
C GLU A 201 2.27 -0.99 -18.14
N LEU A 202 1.91 -2.29 -18.09
CA LEU A 202 1.46 -2.97 -16.88
C LEU A 202 2.49 -2.81 -15.75
N ASN A 203 3.76 -3.12 -16.02
CA ASN A 203 4.82 -2.96 -15.03
C ASN A 203 5.01 -1.49 -14.59
N ARG A 204 4.90 -0.53 -15.52
CA ARG A 204 4.98 0.89 -15.17
C ARG A 204 3.87 1.32 -14.24
N ILE A 205 2.64 0.84 -14.47
CA ILE A 205 1.48 1.11 -13.63
C ILE A 205 1.66 0.50 -12.24
N LEU A 206 2.10 -0.75 -12.15
CA LEU A 206 2.33 -1.43 -10.88
C LEU A 206 3.46 -0.78 -10.07
N LEU A 207 4.56 -0.39 -10.71
CA LEU A 207 5.63 0.38 -10.06
C LEU A 207 5.14 1.72 -9.51
N TYR A 208 4.18 2.34 -10.17
CA TYR A 208 3.58 3.59 -9.70
C TYR A 208 2.61 3.36 -8.53
N GLN A 209 1.76 2.32 -8.59
CA GLN A 209 0.69 2.10 -7.62
C GLN A 209 1.17 1.38 -6.35
N VAL A 210 1.96 0.33 -6.53
CA VAL A 210 2.38 -0.58 -5.43
C VAL A 210 3.89 -0.72 -5.29
N GLU A 211 4.69 0.08 -5.99
CA GLU A 211 6.16 0.12 -6.00
C GLU A 211 6.84 -1.21 -6.37
N MET A 212 6.11 -2.12 -6.98
CA MET A 212 6.59 -3.44 -7.40
C MET A 212 6.32 -3.66 -8.88
N ASN A 213 7.21 -4.41 -9.56
CA ASN A 213 6.86 -4.96 -10.86
C ASN A 213 5.85 -6.11 -10.70
N PHE A 214 5.30 -6.59 -11.81
CA PHE A 214 4.29 -7.65 -11.81
C PHE A 214 4.72 -8.91 -11.04
N SER A 215 5.93 -9.40 -11.32
CA SER A 215 6.43 -10.61 -10.66
C SER A 215 6.62 -10.43 -9.17
N ASP A 216 7.13 -9.29 -8.75
CA ASP A 216 7.36 -8.99 -7.34
C ASP A 216 6.03 -8.78 -6.61
N TYR A 217 5.08 -8.07 -7.19
CA TYR A 217 3.76 -7.87 -6.59
C TYR A 217 2.99 -9.19 -6.45
N LEU A 218 2.95 -10.01 -7.49
CA LEU A 218 2.31 -11.32 -7.43
C LEU A 218 2.95 -12.23 -6.37
N ASN A 219 4.28 -12.28 -6.32
CA ASN A 219 5.00 -13.10 -5.34
C ASN A 219 4.87 -12.53 -3.91
N PHE A 220 4.80 -11.22 -3.73
CA PHE A 220 4.52 -10.59 -2.45
C PHE A 220 3.17 -11.07 -1.88
N ILE A 221 2.11 -11.04 -2.68
CA ILE A 221 0.78 -11.51 -2.26
C ILE A 221 0.84 -13.01 -1.90
N ARG A 222 1.43 -13.82 -2.78
CA ARG A 222 1.56 -15.28 -2.58
C ARG A 222 2.32 -15.63 -1.30
N VAL A 223 3.40 -14.94 -1.00
CA VAL A 223 4.20 -15.15 0.21
C VAL A 223 3.42 -14.73 1.46
N ASN A 224 2.64 -13.65 1.40
CA ASN A 224 1.81 -13.24 2.51
C ASN A 224 0.73 -14.29 2.81
N ARG A 225 0.04 -14.79 1.79
CA ARG A 225 -0.94 -15.89 1.94
C ARG A 225 -0.29 -17.19 2.44
N ALA A 226 0.91 -17.51 1.94
CA ALA A 226 1.67 -18.66 2.45
C ALA A 226 2.04 -18.46 3.93
N SER A 227 2.40 -17.25 4.36
CA SER A 227 2.68 -16.94 5.77
C SER A 227 1.46 -17.19 6.65
N GLU A 228 0.27 -16.75 6.23
CA GLU A 228 -0.99 -17.01 6.95
C GLU A 228 -1.28 -18.52 7.06
N LEU A 229 -1.17 -19.26 5.96
CA LEU A 229 -1.40 -20.72 5.96
C LEU A 229 -0.38 -21.47 6.82
N LEU A 230 0.86 -21.01 6.87
CA LEU A 230 1.89 -21.58 7.75
C LEU A 230 1.56 -21.41 9.23
N LEU A 231 0.87 -20.33 9.61
CA LEU A 231 0.46 -20.02 10.98
C LEU A 231 -0.84 -20.72 11.37
N LEU A 232 -1.79 -20.77 10.44
CA LEU A 232 -3.16 -21.19 10.73
C LEU A 232 -3.43 -22.66 10.43
N THR A 233 -2.50 -23.37 9.75
CA THR A 233 -2.71 -24.74 9.31
C THR A 233 -1.49 -25.63 9.52
N SER A 234 -1.73 -26.94 9.59
CA SER A 234 -0.69 -27.99 9.60
C SER A 234 -0.27 -28.46 8.20
N LYS A 235 -0.75 -27.81 7.12
CA LYS A 235 -0.43 -28.17 5.73
C LYS A 235 1.08 -28.23 5.50
N SER A 236 1.53 -29.16 4.66
CA SER A 236 2.92 -29.23 4.22
C SER A 236 3.31 -28.00 3.40
N ILE A 237 4.62 -27.74 3.30
CA ILE A 237 5.12 -26.62 2.49
C ILE A 237 4.72 -26.78 1.01
N LEU A 238 4.66 -28.02 0.52
CA LEU A 238 4.22 -28.30 -0.84
C LEU A 238 2.74 -27.97 -1.06
N GLU A 239 1.86 -28.39 -0.14
CA GLU A 239 0.43 -28.04 -0.22
C GLU A 239 0.20 -26.53 -0.22
N ILE A 240 0.89 -25.82 0.68
CA ILE A 240 0.85 -24.36 0.75
C ILE A 240 1.36 -23.72 -0.57
N ALA A 241 2.44 -24.27 -1.13
CA ALA A 241 2.96 -23.78 -2.42
C ALA A 241 1.91 -23.89 -3.52
N LEU A 242 1.27 -25.06 -3.65
CA LEU A 242 0.25 -25.30 -4.67
C LEU A 242 -0.98 -24.39 -4.45
N GLU A 243 -1.47 -24.28 -3.23
CA GLU A 243 -2.62 -23.46 -2.88
C GLU A 243 -2.38 -21.95 -3.14
N THR A 244 -1.16 -21.50 -2.94
CA THR A 244 -0.77 -20.11 -3.20
C THR A 244 -0.32 -19.84 -4.64
N GLY A 245 -0.50 -20.80 -5.54
CA GLY A 245 -0.24 -20.63 -6.99
C GLY A 245 1.20 -20.87 -7.42
N TYR A 246 2.03 -21.50 -6.60
CA TYR A 246 3.34 -21.98 -7.02
C TYR A 246 3.27 -23.41 -7.53
N HIS A 247 4.10 -23.75 -8.51
CA HIS A 247 4.16 -25.10 -9.06
C HIS A 247 4.97 -26.08 -8.19
N ASN A 248 5.79 -25.58 -7.27
CA ASN A 248 6.63 -26.40 -6.41
C ASN A 248 7.14 -25.64 -5.18
N GLU A 249 7.55 -26.41 -4.18
CA GLU A 249 8.08 -25.90 -2.91
C GLU A 249 9.36 -25.05 -3.07
N LYS A 250 10.24 -25.40 -4.01
CA LYS A 250 11.50 -24.67 -4.22
C LYS A 250 11.24 -23.21 -4.62
N THR A 251 10.24 -22.99 -5.47
CA THR A 251 9.88 -21.64 -5.93
C THR A 251 9.24 -20.83 -4.79
N LEU A 252 8.36 -21.43 -3.98
CA LEU A 252 7.86 -20.79 -2.77
C LEU A 252 9.00 -20.42 -1.83
N THR A 253 9.88 -21.38 -1.50
CA THR A 253 11.01 -21.16 -0.57
C THR A 253 11.91 -20.03 -1.01
N ARG A 254 12.27 -19.97 -2.30
CA ARG A 254 13.09 -18.87 -2.86
C ARG A 254 12.42 -17.50 -2.68
N ASN A 255 11.13 -17.39 -3.01
CA ASN A 255 10.40 -16.13 -2.86
C ASN A 255 10.16 -15.79 -1.38
N PHE A 256 9.90 -16.79 -0.55
CA PHE A 256 9.72 -16.60 0.90
C PHE A 256 11.01 -16.06 1.54
N LEU A 257 12.18 -16.59 1.17
CA LEU A 257 13.48 -16.05 1.56
C LEU A 257 13.66 -14.58 1.12
N LYS A 258 13.25 -14.26 -0.13
CA LYS A 258 13.33 -12.89 -0.65
C LYS A 258 12.51 -11.90 0.19
N PHE A 259 11.28 -12.25 0.57
CA PHE A 259 10.35 -11.32 1.24
C PHE A 259 10.36 -11.42 2.78
N ARG A 260 10.75 -12.54 3.36
CA ARG A 260 10.73 -12.79 4.81
C ARG A 260 12.11 -13.02 5.42
N SER A 261 13.17 -13.09 4.61
CA SER A 261 14.56 -13.33 5.04
C SER A 261 14.75 -14.66 5.80
N MET A 262 13.79 -15.59 5.70
CA MET A 262 13.86 -16.93 6.29
C MET A 262 13.07 -17.95 5.45
N THR A 263 13.31 -19.25 5.68
CA THR A 263 12.55 -20.29 4.98
C THR A 263 11.16 -20.47 5.58
N PRO A 264 10.17 -21.01 4.81
CA PRO A 264 8.83 -21.29 5.31
C PRO A 264 8.83 -22.18 6.57
N GLY A 265 9.69 -23.21 6.59
CA GLY A 265 9.81 -24.10 7.75
C GLY A 265 10.33 -23.38 9.00
N LYS A 266 11.37 -22.54 8.88
CA LYS A 266 11.86 -21.71 9.98
C LYS A 266 10.81 -20.71 10.45
N PHE A 267 10.05 -20.12 9.54
CA PHE A 267 8.98 -19.20 9.88
C PHE A 267 7.91 -19.88 10.73
N ARG A 268 7.44 -21.07 10.33
CA ARG A 268 6.48 -21.86 11.11
C ARG A 268 7.00 -22.18 12.50
N GLN A 269 8.27 -22.58 12.62
CA GLN A 269 8.90 -22.89 13.91
C GLN A 269 9.05 -21.66 14.82
N SER A 270 9.42 -20.51 14.27
CA SER A 270 9.67 -19.30 15.06
C SER A 270 8.40 -18.70 15.67
N VAL A 271 7.24 -18.94 15.06
CA VAL A 271 5.96 -18.39 15.54
C VAL A 271 5.15 -19.46 16.30
N GLY A 272 5.35 -20.76 16.00
CA GLY A 272 4.72 -21.89 16.70
C GLY A 272 5.29 -22.20 18.08
N LEU A 273 6.32 -21.48 18.53
CA LEU A 273 6.99 -21.69 19.84
C LEU A 273 6.46 -20.78 20.96
N GLN A 274 5.41 -20.01 20.77
CA GLN A 274 4.66 -19.44 21.90
C GLN A 274 3.57 -20.42 22.30
N ASP A 275 3.93 -21.29 23.28
CA ASP A 275 3.05 -22.23 23.93
C ASP A 275 1.70 -21.60 24.27
N PHE A 276 0.64 -22.09 23.63
CA PHE A 276 -0.64 -22.14 24.31
C PHE A 276 -0.56 -23.27 25.30
N PRO A 277 -0.64 -23.03 26.61
CA PRO A 277 -0.79 -24.11 27.57
C PRO A 277 -2.10 -24.80 27.22
N GLY A 278 -1.98 -26.06 26.78
CA GLY A 278 -3.14 -26.94 26.58
C GLY A 278 -3.97 -26.99 27.86
N PRO A 279 -5.31 -27.19 27.79
CA PRO A 279 -6.14 -27.35 28.96
C PRO A 279 -5.61 -28.54 29.74
N GLY A 280 -5.15 -28.26 30.98
CA GLY A 280 -4.63 -29.23 31.88
C GLY A 280 -5.65 -30.36 32.11
N HIS A 281 -5.20 -31.58 31.99
CA HIS A 281 -5.89 -32.73 32.57
C HIS A 281 -5.97 -32.52 34.08
N VAL A 282 -7.18 -32.37 34.59
CA VAL A 282 -7.56 -32.66 35.96
C VAL A 282 -8.37 -33.94 35.96
#